data_0aec0b1c50852c3731443dc78a012912
#
_entry.id   0aec0b1c50852c3731443dc78a012912
#
_cell.length_a   1.000
_cell.length_b   1.000
_cell.length_c   1.000
_cell.angle_alpha   90.00
_cell.angle_beta   90.00
_cell.angle_gamma   90.00
#
_symmetry.space_group_name_H-M   'P 1'
#
loop_
_entity.id
_entity.type
_entity.pdbx_description
1 polymer ?
#
loop_
_entity_poly.entity_id
_entity_poly.type
_entity_poly.pdbx_seq_one_letter_code
_entity_poly.pdbx_strand_id
1 'polypeptide(L)'
;NGPNVLSAAGSETSDSAVLTNAEAGEKRGLNTPFNRPAFAILDPLLAATLPAHQAACGVSDILMHTLDRYFNPVTDNALTDELAEALLRVVLEFGPAAVRDARDEKAMSEIMWAGALSHNGLTGLGGNKDFATHQLGHALSEKFDVYHGDSLTAVWSGWARSVMDEDPARFARFARNVWHVEEADDTAAALAGIAKQESFFRSIGMPVRLSELSCGAQDEAGLEDLASRCSFGKTRTIGTFRVLDYEKILAIYRRANEA
;
A
#
# COMPACT_ATOMS: atom_id res chain seq x y z
N ASN A 1 -14.95 1.41 -16.15
CA ASN A 1 -13.70 1.63 -15.39
C ASN A 1 -12.90 2.68 -16.16
N GLY A 2 -13.06 3.97 -15.80
CA GLY A 2 -12.26 5.05 -16.34
C GLY A 2 -10.80 4.91 -15.90
N PRO A 3 -9.84 5.50 -16.63
CA PRO A 3 -8.45 5.46 -16.22
C PRO A 3 -8.33 6.14 -14.85
N ASN A 4 -7.80 5.40 -13.89
CA ASN A 4 -7.50 5.91 -12.57
C ASN A 4 -6.25 6.80 -12.73
N VAL A 5 -6.45 8.10 -12.91
CA VAL A 5 -5.41 9.06 -13.27
C VAL A 5 -4.42 9.30 -12.12
N LEU A 6 -4.75 8.85 -10.91
CA LEU A 6 -3.96 9.15 -9.71
C LEU A 6 -3.14 7.99 -9.19
N SER A 7 -3.14 6.83 -9.74
CA SER A 7 -2.15 5.88 -9.31
C SER A 7 -2.41 4.42 -9.43
N ALA A 8 -3.50 3.90 -9.17
CA ALA A 8 -3.61 2.45 -8.98
C ALA A 8 -3.12 1.59 -10.17
N ALA A 9 -2.82 2.19 -11.30
CA ALA A 9 -2.31 1.48 -12.47
C ALA A 9 -0.80 1.63 -12.70
N GLY A 10 -0.17 2.73 -12.23
CA GLY A 10 1.24 3.03 -12.50
C GLY A 10 1.63 2.94 -13.98
N SER A 11 0.63 2.97 -14.87
CA SER A 11 0.80 2.68 -16.30
C SER A 11 1.74 3.63 -17.02
N GLU A 12 1.98 4.81 -16.43
CA GLU A 12 2.89 5.83 -16.95
C GLU A 12 4.37 5.44 -16.80
N THR A 13 4.72 4.54 -15.88
CA THR A 13 6.12 4.18 -15.61
C THR A 13 6.34 2.71 -15.25
N SER A 14 5.28 1.96 -14.94
CA SER A 14 5.37 0.57 -14.49
C SER A 14 5.59 -0.41 -15.65
N ASP A 15 6.25 -1.51 -15.36
CA ASP A 15 6.33 -2.69 -16.21
C ASP A 15 5.23 -3.73 -15.90
N SER A 16 4.32 -3.39 -14.98
CA SER A 16 3.24 -4.26 -14.52
C SER A 16 1.93 -3.91 -15.23
N ALA A 17 1.20 -4.94 -15.61
CA ALA A 17 -0.19 -4.84 -16.05
C ALA A 17 -1.01 -5.90 -15.34
N VAL A 18 -2.25 -5.56 -14.93
CA VAL A 18 -3.19 -6.51 -14.34
C VAL A 18 -4.41 -6.60 -15.25
N LEU A 19 -4.70 -7.80 -15.71
CA LEU A 19 -5.82 -8.09 -16.61
C LEU A 19 -6.85 -8.96 -15.92
N THR A 20 -8.12 -8.64 -16.13
CA THR A 20 -9.23 -9.46 -15.66
C THR A 20 -9.84 -10.21 -16.85
N ASN A 21 -9.84 -11.53 -16.77
CA ASN A 21 -10.63 -12.39 -17.68
C ASN A 21 -11.98 -12.66 -16.99
N ALA A 22 -13.01 -11.92 -17.43
CA ALA A 22 -14.35 -12.04 -16.82
C ALA A 22 -15.00 -13.41 -17.09
N GLU A 23 -14.68 -14.07 -18.21
CA GLU A 23 -15.21 -15.40 -18.56
C GLU A 23 -14.64 -16.50 -17.67
N ALA A 24 -13.34 -16.41 -17.34
CA ALA A 24 -12.66 -17.37 -16.48
C ALA A 24 -12.75 -17.02 -14.99
N GLY A 25 -13.23 -15.83 -14.64
CA GLY A 25 -13.23 -15.31 -13.25
C GLY A 25 -11.81 -15.12 -12.70
N GLU A 26 -10.81 -14.86 -13.57
CA GLU A 26 -9.41 -14.78 -13.18
C GLU A 26 -8.88 -13.35 -13.31
N LYS A 27 -8.10 -12.91 -12.32
CA LYS A 27 -7.34 -11.67 -12.34
C LYS A 27 -5.85 -12.00 -12.27
N ARG A 28 -5.10 -11.69 -13.33
CA ARG A 28 -3.68 -12.04 -13.45
C ARG A 28 -2.81 -10.82 -13.73
N GLY A 29 -1.67 -10.75 -13.04
CA GLY A 29 -0.61 -9.78 -13.30
C GLY A 29 0.39 -10.30 -14.33
N LEU A 30 0.86 -9.41 -15.19
CA LEU A 30 1.96 -9.64 -16.12
C LEU A 30 2.99 -8.52 -15.94
N ASN A 31 4.21 -8.88 -15.61
CA ASN A 31 5.34 -7.95 -15.50
C ASN A 31 6.29 -8.19 -16.67
N THR A 32 6.47 -7.17 -17.50
CA THR A 32 7.39 -7.22 -18.64
C THR A 32 7.85 -5.82 -19.01
N PRO A 33 9.13 -5.62 -19.37
CA PRO A 33 9.63 -4.31 -19.79
C PRO A 33 8.88 -3.75 -21.02
N PHE A 34 8.19 -4.59 -21.80
CA PHE A 34 7.37 -4.16 -22.93
C PHE A 34 6.08 -3.43 -22.51
N ASN A 35 5.65 -3.54 -21.25
CA ASN A 35 4.51 -2.79 -20.72
C ASN A 35 4.86 -1.32 -20.44
N ARG A 36 6.15 -0.98 -20.31
CA ARG A 36 6.57 0.42 -20.07
C ARG A 36 6.29 1.27 -21.30
N PRO A 37 5.61 2.43 -21.14
CA PRO A 37 5.43 3.35 -22.24
C PRO A 37 6.77 3.98 -22.65
N ALA A 38 6.88 4.39 -23.92
CA ALA A 38 8.05 5.13 -24.41
C ALA A 38 8.12 6.54 -23.79
N PHE A 39 6.98 7.14 -23.49
CA PHE A 39 6.83 8.39 -22.75
C PHE A 39 5.45 8.45 -22.10
N ALA A 40 5.29 9.30 -21.09
CA ALA A 40 4.02 9.63 -20.47
C ALA A 40 3.91 11.15 -20.26
N ILE A 41 2.69 11.66 -20.34
CA ILE A 41 2.37 13.06 -20.01
C ILE A 41 1.51 13.03 -18.76
N LEU A 42 2.01 13.65 -17.69
CA LEU A 42 1.30 13.80 -16.42
C LEU A 42 0.73 15.22 -16.38
N ASP A 43 -0.57 15.33 -16.60
CA ASP A 43 -1.30 16.61 -16.56
C ASP A 43 -2.25 16.61 -15.36
N PRO A 44 -1.96 17.38 -14.29
CA PRO A 44 -2.78 17.41 -13.09
C PRO A 44 -4.21 17.92 -13.35
N LEU A 45 -4.43 18.73 -14.39
CA LEU A 45 -5.76 19.21 -14.73
C LEU A 45 -6.72 18.10 -15.17
N LEU A 46 -6.20 16.99 -15.71
CA LEU A 46 -7.02 15.84 -16.07
C LEU A 46 -7.57 15.09 -14.84
N ALA A 47 -6.98 15.31 -13.66
CA ALA A 47 -7.46 14.76 -12.40
C ALA A 47 -8.53 15.62 -11.70
N ALA A 48 -8.81 16.83 -12.20
CA ALA A 48 -9.67 17.83 -11.54
C ALA A 48 -11.11 17.37 -11.21
N THR A 49 -11.57 16.31 -11.87
CA THR A 49 -12.92 15.73 -11.65
C THR A 49 -12.90 14.48 -10.77
N LEU A 50 -11.75 14.11 -10.23
CA LEU A 50 -11.61 12.90 -9.42
C LEU A 50 -12.36 13.08 -8.08
N PRO A 51 -13.24 12.13 -7.71
CA PRO A 51 -13.88 12.15 -6.39
C PRO A 51 -12.85 12.03 -5.26
N ALA A 52 -13.09 12.73 -4.15
CA ALA A 52 -12.16 12.77 -3.01
C ALA A 52 -11.77 11.38 -2.51
N HIS A 53 -12.70 10.42 -2.44
CA HIS A 53 -12.39 9.05 -2.02
C HIS A 53 -11.46 8.33 -2.99
N GLN A 54 -11.61 8.54 -4.31
CA GLN A 54 -10.69 7.96 -5.29
C GLN A 54 -9.29 8.61 -5.21
N ALA A 55 -9.22 9.91 -4.93
CA ALA A 55 -7.97 10.59 -4.65
C ALA A 55 -7.29 10.01 -3.39
N ALA A 56 -8.06 9.76 -2.32
CA ALA A 56 -7.56 9.14 -1.09
C ALA A 56 -7.06 7.70 -1.33
N CYS A 57 -7.79 6.91 -2.13
CA CYS A 57 -7.33 5.58 -2.56
C CYS A 57 -5.98 5.67 -3.30
N GLY A 58 -5.84 6.64 -4.21
CA GLY A 58 -4.60 6.86 -4.96
C GLY A 58 -3.43 7.27 -4.08
N VAL A 59 -3.62 8.23 -3.18
CA VAL A 59 -2.63 8.66 -2.19
C VAL A 59 -2.18 7.46 -1.33
N SER A 60 -3.13 6.66 -0.87
CA SER A 60 -2.85 5.47 -0.06
C SER A 60 -2.06 4.42 -0.85
N ASP A 61 -2.39 4.18 -2.11
CA ASP A 61 -1.71 3.20 -2.96
C ASP A 61 -0.25 3.61 -3.26
N ILE A 62 0.01 4.90 -3.48
CA ILE A 62 1.37 5.43 -3.62
C ILE A 62 2.20 5.14 -2.36
N LEU A 63 1.63 5.40 -1.17
CA LEU A 63 2.27 5.07 0.11
C LEU A 63 2.53 3.57 0.20
N MET A 64 1.54 2.74 -0.09
CA MET A 64 1.64 1.29 0.04
C MET A 64 2.66 0.67 -0.93
N HIS A 65 2.70 1.12 -2.18
CA HIS A 65 3.72 0.70 -3.13
C HIS A 65 5.15 1.06 -2.68
N THR A 66 5.31 2.20 -2.01
CA THR A 66 6.59 2.61 -1.45
C THR A 66 6.93 1.80 -0.20
N LEU A 67 5.98 1.62 0.72
CA LEU A 67 6.16 0.87 1.96
C LEU A 67 6.47 -0.61 1.71
N ASP A 68 5.78 -1.26 0.74
CA ASP A 68 6.01 -2.65 0.38
C ASP A 68 7.39 -2.89 -0.28
N ARG A 69 8.06 -1.83 -0.72
CA ARG A 69 9.45 -1.86 -1.17
C ARG A 69 10.42 -1.46 -0.06
N TYR A 70 10.01 -0.55 0.80
CA TYR A 70 10.82 -0.05 1.91
C TYR A 70 11.01 -1.13 2.98
N PHE A 71 9.93 -1.80 3.41
CA PHE A 71 10.01 -2.92 4.35
C PHE A 71 10.49 -4.18 3.65
N ASN A 72 11.80 -4.34 3.58
CA ASN A 72 12.48 -5.48 2.99
C ASN A 72 13.68 -5.89 3.88
N PRO A 73 14.20 -7.13 3.76
CA PRO A 73 15.26 -7.63 4.64
C PRO A 73 16.67 -7.06 4.33
N VAL A 74 16.81 -6.24 3.29
CA VAL A 74 18.09 -5.62 2.94
C VAL A 74 18.29 -4.33 3.73
N THR A 75 19.38 -4.20 4.46
CA THR A 75 19.63 -3.10 5.42
C THR A 75 20.72 -2.13 5.01
N ASP A 76 21.49 -2.42 3.96
CA ASP A 76 22.65 -1.64 3.51
C ASP A 76 22.40 -0.84 2.22
N ASN A 77 21.17 -0.43 1.99
CA ASN A 77 20.70 0.26 0.78
C ASN A 77 20.32 1.72 1.06
N ALA A 78 21.26 2.47 1.67
CA ALA A 78 21.01 3.80 2.23
C ALA A 78 20.37 4.79 1.25
N LEU A 79 20.87 4.87 0.00
CA LEU A 79 20.34 5.84 -0.98
C LEU A 79 18.89 5.49 -1.36
N THR A 80 18.56 4.22 -1.56
CA THR A 80 17.20 3.79 -1.89
C THR A 80 16.25 4.05 -0.74
N ASP A 81 16.71 3.83 0.50
CA ASP A 81 15.94 4.14 1.70
C ASP A 81 15.62 5.63 1.80
N GLU A 82 16.62 6.52 1.61
CA GLU A 82 16.42 7.97 1.62
C GLU A 82 15.44 8.44 0.54
N LEU A 83 15.52 7.85 -0.66
CA LEU A 83 14.59 8.16 -1.76
C LEU A 83 13.15 7.74 -1.39
N ALA A 84 12.97 6.56 -0.79
CA ALA A 84 11.68 6.07 -0.34
C ALA A 84 11.12 6.95 0.78
N GLU A 85 11.92 7.29 1.79
CA GLU A 85 11.54 8.15 2.91
C GLU A 85 11.16 9.56 2.44
N ALA A 86 11.93 10.13 1.49
CA ALA A 86 11.62 11.43 0.90
C ALA A 86 10.27 11.40 0.14
N LEU A 87 10.02 10.36 -0.65
CA LEU A 87 8.75 10.18 -1.37
C LEU A 87 7.59 10.07 -0.39
N LEU A 88 7.72 9.27 0.67
CA LEU A 88 6.69 9.13 1.70
C LEU A 88 6.38 10.50 2.33
N ARG A 89 7.38 11.30 2.73
CA ARG A 89 7.17 12.63 3.31
C ARG A 89 6.43 13.58 2.37
N VAL A 90 6.77 13.59 1.08
CA VAL A 90 6.08 14.41 0.06
C VAL A 90 4.61 14.00 -0.05
N VAL A 91 4.32 12.69 -0.07
CA VAL A 91 2.92 12.21 -0.13
C VAL A 91 2.14 12.57 1.14
N LEU A 92 2.77 12.52 2.31
CA LEU A 92 2.15 12.93 3.58
C LEU A 92 1.86 14.44 3.61
N GLU A 93 2.71 15.26 2.99
CA GLU A 93 2.55 16.72 2.92
C GLU A 93 1.43 17.13 1.95
N PHE A 94 1.47 16.62 0.72
CA PHE A 94 0.59 17.07 -0.36
C PHE A 94 -0.70 16.23 -0.51
N GLY A 95 -0.68 14.97 -0.05
CA GLY A 95 -1.83 14.05 -0.16
C GLY A 95 -3.13 14.61 0.41
N PRO A 96 -3.17 15.17 1.64
CA PRO A 96 -4.40 15.72 2.20
C PRO A 96 -4.97 16.89 1.39
N ALA A 97 -4.14 17.71 0.76
CA ALA A 97 -4.58 18.81 -0.10
C ALA A 97 -5.19 18.27 -1.41
N ALA A 98 -4.53 17.30 -2.06
CA ALA A 98 -5.02 16.65 -3.27
C ALA A 98 -6.34 15.90 -3.04
N VAL A 99 -6.52 15.26 -1.88
CA VAL A 99 -7.77 14.59 -1.49
C VAL A 99 -8.89 15.60 -1.25
N ARG A 100 -8.59 16.73 -0.62
CA ARG A 100 -9.59 17.77 -0.31
C ARG A 100 -10.09 18.48 -1.57
N ASP A 101 -9.20 18.79 -2.50
CA ASP A 101 -9.54 19.43 -3.77
C ASP A 101 -8.61 18.93 -4.90
N ALA A 102 -9.14 18.06 -5.75
CA ALA A 102 -8.42 17.55 -6.92
C ALA A 102 -8.04 18.62 -7.95
N ARG A 103 -8.53 19.87 -7.80
CA ARG A 103 -8.15 21.02 -8.62
C ARG A 103 -6.95 21.79 -8.05
N ASP A 104 -6.45 21.43 -6.86
CA ASP A 104 -5.18 21.95 -6.37
C ASP A 104 -4.05 21.40 -7.25
N GLU A 105 -3.72 22.16 -8.29
CA GLU A 105 -2.76 21.79 -9.33
C GLU A 105 -1.39 21.47 -8.74
N LYS A 106 -0.94 22.22 -7.72
CA LYS A 106 0.33 22.00 -7.07
C LYS A 106 0.33 20.65 -6.34
N ALA A 107 -0.66 20.44 -5.47
CA ALA A 107 -0.75 19.20 -4.71
C ALA A 107 -0.90 17.98 -5.65
N MET A 108 -1.75 18.10 -6.67
CA MET A 108 -1.99 17.04 -7.63
C MET A 108 -0.74 16.72 -8.46
N SER A 109 0.02 17.72 -8.86
CA SER A 109 1.29 17.56 -9.59
C SER A 109 2.31 16.76 -8.77
N GLU A 110 2.47 17.10 -7.48
CA GLU A 110 3.38 16.38 -6.57
C GLU A 110 2.94 14.93 -6.37
N ILE A 111 1.64 14.70 -6.18
CA ILE A 111 1.07 13.36 -5.99
C ILE A 111 1.21 12.50 -7.27
N MET A 112 0.95 13.05 -8.45
CA MET A 112 1.12 12.32 -9.70
C MET A 112 2.60 11.97 -9.94
N TRP A 113 3.52 12.88 -9.65
CA TRP A 113 4.94 12.60 -9.77
C TRP A 113 5.41 11.55 -8.76
N ALA A 114 4.99 11.66 -7.49
CA ALA A 114 5.25 10.64 -6.47
C ALA A 114 4.67 9.27 -6.87
N GLY A 115 3.48 9.24 -7.47
CA GLY A 115 2.84 8.04 -8.01
C GLY A 115 3.71 7.35 -9.07
N ALA A 116 4.18 8.10 -10.05
CA ALA A 116 5.07 7.60 -11.09
C ALA A 116 6.36 7.00 -10.49
N LEU A 117 6.97 7.66 -9.51
CA LEU A 117 8.19 7.18 -8.84
C LEU A 117 7.93 5.97 -7.94
N SER A 118 6.79 5.90 -7.26
CA SER A 118 6.43 4.76 -6.41
C SER A 118 6.25 3.46 -7.22
N HIS A 119 5.84 3.58 -8.49
CA HIS A 119 5.54 2.43 -9.36
C HIS A 119 6.71 2.02 -10.28
N ASN A 120 7.64 2.91 -10.61
CA ASN A 120 8.73 2.62 -11.54
C ASN A 120 9.82 1.68 -10.97
N GLY A 121 9.77 1.37 -9.68
CA GLY A 121 10.71 0.50 -8.99
C GLY A 121 11.88 1.20 -8.31
N LEU A 122 12.02 2.54 -8.44
CA LEU A 122 13.14 3.31 -7.88
C LEU A 122 13.27 3.11 -6.36
N THR A 123 12.15 3.14 -5.63
CA THR A 123 12.09 3.00 -4.17
C THR A 123 12.36 1.59 -3.65
N GLY A 124 12.69 0.64 -4.52
CA GLY A 124 12.99 -0.75 -4.18
C GLY A 124 14.24 -1.31 -4.84
N LEU A 125 15.09 -0.43 -5.42
CA LEU A 125 16.34 -0.86 -6.05
C LEU A 125 17.27 -1.51 -5.02
N GLY A 126 17.85 -2.66 -5.38
CA GLY A 126 18.75 -3.41 -4.51
C GLY A 126 18.06 -4.21 -3.39
N GLY A 127 16.76 -4.07 -3.19
CA GLY A 127 15.99 -4.76 -2.17
C GLY A 127 15.11 -5.89 -2.71
N ASN A 128 14.62 -6.73 -1.79
CA ASN A 128 13.60 -7.73 -2.05
C ASN A 128 12.22 -7.15 -1.68
N LYS A 129 11.38 -6.94 -2.68
CA LYS A 129 10.04 -6.36 -2.48
C LYS A 129 9.16 -7.29 -1.64
N ASP A 130 8.52 -6.77 -0.58
CA ASP A 130 7.65 -7.57 0.28
C ASP A 130 6.29 -7.86 -0.36
N PHE A 131 5.53 -6.83 -0.65
CA PHE A 131 4.19 -6.89 -1.25
C PHE A 131 3.19 -7.78 -0.50
N ALA A 132 3.45 -8.14 0.77
CA ALA A 132 2.50 -8.91 1.57
C ALA A 132 1.18 -8.16 1.75
N THR A 133 1.24 -6.84 2.01
CA THR A 133 0.04 -6.02 2.20
C THR A 133 -0.83 -5.99 0.94
N HIS A 134 -0.21 -5.87 -0.25
CA HIS A 134 -0.95 -5.95 -1.51
C HIS A 134 -1.62 -7.32 -1.70
N GLN A 135 -0.94 -8.42 -1.36
CA GLN A 135 -1.53 -9.76 -1.48
C GLN A 135 -2.71 -9.96 -0.53
N LEU A 136 -2.61 -9.43 0.70
CA LEU A 136 -3.73 -9.41 1.66
C LEU A 136 -4.89 -8.57 1.13
N GLY A 137 -4.62 -7.36 0.63
CA GLY A 137 -5.64 -6.47 0.05
C GLY A 137 -6.32 -7.06 -1.19
N HIS A 138 -5.57 -7.77 -2.04
CA HIS A 138 -6.14 -8.42 -3.24
C HIS A 138 -7.22 -9.45 -2.88
N ALA A 139 -7.02 -10.27 -1.84
CA ALA A 139 -8.02 -11.24 -1.41
C ALA A 139 -9.31 -10.56 -0.92
N LEU A 140 -9.20 -9.38 -0.25
CA LEU A 140 -10.35 -8.57 0.13
C LEU A 140 -11.09 -8.00 -1.08
N SER A 141 -10.34 -7.38 -2.01
CA SER A 141 -10.94 -6.80 -3.23
C SER A 141 -11.56 -7.87 -4.13
N GLU A 142 -10.97 -9.06 -4.21
CA GLU A 142 -11.52 -10.19 -4.96
C GLU A 142 -12.85 -10.67 -4.36
N LYS A 143 -12.91 -10.81 -3.03
CA LYS A 143 -14.08 -11.35 -2.34
C LYS A 143 -15.24 -10.37 -2.23
N PHE A 144 -14.95 -9.10 -1.94
CA PHE A 144 -15.94 -8.11 -1.53
C PHE A 144 -16.11 -6.93 -2.49
N ASP A 145 -15.37 -6.90 -3.59
CA ASP A 145 -15.35 -5.79 -4.56
C ASP A 145 -15.11 -4.40 -3.93
N VAL A 146 -14.33 -4.36 -2.84
CA VAL A 146 -13.92 -3.11 -2.19
C VAL A 146 -12.83 -2.41 -3.00
N TYR A 147 -12.75 -1.07 -2.89
CA TYR A 147 -11.70 -0.32 -3.55
C TYR A 147 -10.31 -0.81 -3.14
N HIS A 148 -9.37 -0.81 -4.08
CA HIS A 148 -8.01 -1.30 -3.84
C HIS A 148 -7.33 -0.55 -2.69
N GLY A 149 -7.37 0.80 -2.69
CA GLY A 149 -6.81 1.60 -1.61
C GLY A 149 -7.40 1.26 -0.24
N ASP A 150 -8.74 1.07 -0.16
CA ASP A 150 -9.42 0.69 1.08
C ASP A 150 -8.93 -0.67 1.60
N SER A 151 -8.79 -1.64 0.69
CA SER A 151 -8.34 -2.98 1.07
C SER A 151 -6.90 -2.99 1.62
N LEU A 152 -6.03 -2.12 1.08
CA LEU A 152 -4.65 -1.99 1.54
C LEU A 152 -4.58 -1.35 2.93
N THR A 153 -5.23 -0.20 3.11
CA THR A 153 -5.17 0.55 4.37
C THR A 153 -5.82 -0.22 5.52
N ALA A 154 -6.89 -0.99 5.24
CA ALA A 154 -7.59 -1.80 6.24
C ALA A 154 -6.74 -2.92 6.83
N VAL A 155 -5.75 -3.45 6.08
CA VAL A 155 -4.91 -4.57 6.54
C VAL A 155 -3.51 -4.14 6.96
N TRP A 156 -3.04 -2.95 6.53
CA TRP A 156 -1.65 -2.54 6.71
C TRP A 156 -1.20 -2.56 8.18
N SER A 157 -1.97 -1.98 9.09
CA SER A 157 -1.56 -1.93 10.50
C SER A 157 -1.57 -3.30 11.17
N GLY A 158 -2.49 -4.16 10.79
CA GLY A 158 -2.53 -5.56 11.23
C GLY A 158 -1.27 -6.30 10.80
N TRP A 159 -0.87 -6.13 9.54
CA TRP A 159 0.40 -6.63 9.01
C TRP A 159 1.60 -6.04 9.76
N ALA A 160 1.71 -4.72 9.81
CA ALA A 160 2.85 -4.03 10.41
C ALA A 160 3.11 -4.47 11.86
N ARG A 161 2.05 -4.52 12.69
CA ARG A 161 2.13 -4.99 14.09
C ARG A 161 2.44 -6.48 14.22
N SER A 162 2.18 -7.26 13.18
CA SER A 162 2.44 -8.70 13.17
C SER A 162 3.86 -9.06 12.73
N VAL A 163 4.56 -8.13 12.04
CA VAL A 163 5.89 -8.40 11.50
C VAL A 163 7.00 -7.50 12.07
N MET A 164 6.66 -6.44 12.80
CA MET A 164 7.62 -5.45 13.30
C MET A 164 8.72 -6.03 14.21
N ASP A 165 8.45 -7.13 14.89
CA ASP A 165 9.40 -7.82 15.75
C ASP A 165 10.49 -8.57 14.97
N GLU A 166 10.36 -8.74 13.65
CA GLU A 166 11.42 -9.28 12.78
C GLU A 166 12.61 -8.33 12.69
N ASP A 167 12.33 -7.04 12.53
CA ASP A 167 13.33 -5.96 12.49
C ASP A 167 12.72 -4.67 13.09
N PRO A 168 12.72 -4.51 14.42
CA PRO A 168 12.20 -3.31 15.07
C PRO A 168 12.96 -2.03 14.65
N ALA A 169 14.26 -2.14 14.35
CA ALA A 169 15.08 -1.00 13.93
C ALA A 169 14.62 -0.44 12.57
N ARG A 170 14.18 -1.31 11.63
CA ARG A 170 13.64 -0.89 10.35
C ARG A 170 12.35 -0.08 10.53
N PHE A 171 11.44 -0.53 11.40
CA PHE A 171 10.23 0.21 11.73
C PHE A 171 10.52 1.48 12.53
N ALA A 172 11.52 1.47 13.43
CA ALA A 172 11.97 2.67 14.14
C ALA A 172 12.57 3.72 13.17
N ARG A 173 13.35 3.28 12.18
CA ARG A 173 13.87 4.16 11.12
C ARG A 173 12.72 4.82 10.34
N PHE A 174 11.72 4.06 9.92
CA PHE A 174 10.50 4.59 9.30
C PHE A 174 9.82 5.64 10.20
N ALA A 175 9.64 5.33 11.48
CA ALA A 175 9.00 6.23 12.43
C ALA A 175 9.77 7.54 12.60
N ARG A 176 11.10 7.47 12.73
CA ARG A 176 11.94 8.66 12.93
C ARG A 176 12.09 9.49 11.67
N ASN A 177 12.37 8.86 10.53
CA ASN A 177 12.70 9.58 9.30
C ASN A 177 11.48 10.05 8.51
N VAL A 178 10.36 9.35 8.61
CA VAL A 178 9.13 9.71 7.90
C VAL A 178 8.17 10.50 8.80
N TRP A 179 8.02 10.07 10.07
CA TRP A 179 7.04 10.62 11.01
C TRP A 179 7.65 11.54 12.07
N HIS A 180 8.97 11.72 12.08
CA HIS A 180 9.68 12.54 13.06
C HIS A 180 9.33 12.13 14.50
N VAL A 181 9.30 10.82 14.76
CA VAL A 181 9.13 10.27 16.11
C VAL A 181 10.45 10.40 16.88
N GLU A 182 10.40 10.92 18.09
CA GLU A 182 11.59 11.18 18.93
C GLU A 182 11.90 10.05 19.93
N GLU A 183 11.11 8.95 19.90
CA GLU A 183 11.31 7.80 20.79
C GLU A 183 12.69 7.13 20.56
N ALA A 184 13.44 6.95 21.65
CA ALA A 184 14.77 6.34 21.60
C ALA A 184 14.72 4.82 21.48
N ASP A 185 13.76 4.18 22.14
CA ASP A 185 13.53 2.74 22.05
C ASP A 185 12.92 2.37 20.69
N ASP A 186 13.50 1.40 20.01
CA ASP A 186 13.11 1.02 18.66
C ASP A 186 11.70 0.43 18.61
N THR A 187 11.31 -0.35 19.59
CA THR A 187 9.96 -0.93 19.64
C THR A 187 8.90 0.15 19.90
N ALA A 188 9.17 1.06 20.83
CA ALA A 188 8.29 2.20 21.09
C ALA A 188 8.18 3.12 19.87
N ALA A 189 9.29 3.44 19.22
CA ALA A 189 9.31 4.22 17.99
C ALA A 189 8.51 3.55 16.87
N ALA A 190 8.71 2.25 16.66
CA ALA A 190 7.98 1.46 15.66
C ALA A 190 6.46 1.52 15.89
N LEU A 191 6.00 1.31 17.11
CA LEU A 191 4.58 1.39 17.47
C LEU A 191 4.01 2.79 17.26
N ALA A 192 4.76 3.84 17.63
CA ALA A 192 4.38 5.22 17.41
C ALA A 192 4.28 5.55 15.90
N GLY A 193 5.23 5.08 15.08
CA GLY A 193 5.20 5.25 13.63
C GLY A 193 3.99 4.56 12.98
N ILE A 194 3.67 3.34 13.40
CA ILE A 194 2.47 2.62 12.94
C ILE A 194 1.20 3.39 13.30
N ALA A 195 1.10 3.91 14.54
CA ALA A 195 -0.05 4.69 14.98
C ALA A 195 -0.20 6.01 14.19
N LYS A 196 0.91 6.69 13.86
CA LYS A 196 0.89 7.91 13.02
C LYS A 196 0.42 7.59 11.60
N GLN A 197 0.86 6.48 11.00
CA GLN A 197 0.40 6.05 9.67
C GLN A 197 -1.11 5.73 9.68
N GLU A 198 -1.62 5.03 10.70
CA GLU A 198 -3.06 4.80 10.89
C GLU A 198 -3.84 6.13 10.98
N SER A 199 -3.33 7.07 11.79
CA SER A 199 -3.95 8.38 11.95
C SER A 199 -3.98 9.18 10.65
N PHE A 200 -2.94 9.06 9.82
CA PHE A 200 -2.91 9.67 8.50
C PHE A 200 -3.99 9.08 7.59
N PHE A 201 -4.09 7.77 7.49
CA PHE A 201 -5.13 7.14 6.68
C PHE A 201 -6.53 7.60 7.10
N ARG A 202 -6.82 7.63 8.41
CA ARG A 202 -8.09 8.18 8.92
C ARG A 202 -8.29 9.65 8.54
N SER A 203 -7.23 10.46 8.55
CA SER A 203 -7.32 11.90 8.24
C SER A 203 -7.72 12.19 6.79
N ILE A 204 -7.46 11.26 5.89
CA ILE A 204 -7.86 11.33 4.48
C ILE A 204 -9.10 10.46 4.17
N GLY A 205 -9.80 9.98 5.20
CA GLY A 205 -11.05 9.24 5.07
C GLY A 205 -10.89 7.77 4.67
N MET A 206 -9.70 7.18 4.88
CA MET A 206 -9.44 5.78 4.55
C MET A 206 -9.70 4.85 5.75
N PRO A 207 -10.26 3.65 5.54
CA PRO A 207 -10.44 2.65 6.58
C PRO A 207 -9.09 2.10 7.06
N VAL A 208 -8.97 1.74 8.33
CA VAL A 208 -7.78 1.13 8.92
C VAL A 208 -8.08 -0.21 9.60
N ARG A 209 -9.32 -0.69 9.46
CA ARG A 209 -9.80 -1.99 9.95
C ARG A 209 -10.78 -2.61 8.95
N LEU A 210 -10.93 -3.93 8.99
CA LEU A 210 -11.93 -4.61 8.16
C LEU A 210 -13.35 -4.17 8.50
N SER A 211 -13.63 -3.92 9.79
CA SER A 211 -14.94 -3.44 10.26
C SER A 211 -15.36 -2.08 9.67
N GLU A 212 -14.42 -1.31 9.14
CA GLU A 212 -14.66 0.00 8.52
C GLU A 212 -14.90 -0.10 7.01
N LEU A 213 -14.66 -1.27 6.40
CA LEU A 213 -14.98 -1.54 5.00
C LEU A 213 -16.49 -1.74 4.81
N SER A 214 -16.96 -1.62 3.57
CA SER A 214 -18.36 -1.86 3.22
C SER A 214 -18.83 -3.28 3.53
N CYS A 215 -17.93 -4.26 3.58
CA CYS A 215 -18.22 -5.64 3.98
C CYS A 215 -18.34 -5.84 5.49
N GLY A 216 -17.91 -4.85 6.31
CA GLY A 216 -17.92 -4.92 7.77
C GLY A 216 -16.95 -5.95 8.37
N ALA A 217 -17.04 -6.10 9.69
CA ALA A 217 -16.29 -7.12 10.41
C ALA A 217 -16.69 -8.53 9.94
N GLN A 218 -15.71 -9.42 9.85
CA GLN A 218 -15.91 -10.80 9.39
C GLN A 218 -15.94 -11.76 10.58
N ASP A 219 -16.73 -12.83 10.46
CA ASP A 219 -16.67 -13.97 11.37
C ASP A 219 -15.43 -14.84 11.07
N GLU A 220 -15.18 -15.82 11.92
CA GLU A 220 -14.00 -16.67 11.78
C GLU A 220 -13.96 -17.41 10.42
N ALA A 221 -15.10 -17.90 9.95
CA ALA A 221 -15.18 -18.58 8.65
C ALA A 221 -14.87 -17.62 7.48
N GLY A 222 -15.29 -16.35 7.59
CA GLY A 222 -14.95 -15.29 6.64
C GLY A 222 -13.45 -14.97 6.61
N LEU A 223 -12.80 -14.94 7.78
CA LEU A 223 -11.34 -14.72 7.90
C LEU A 223 -10.54 -15.91 7.37
N GLU A 224 -10.98 -17.15 7.65
CA GLU A 224 -10.36 -18.36 7.10
C GLU A 224 -10.46 -18.43 5.57
N ASP A 225 -11.60 -18.03 4.98
CA ASP A 225 -11.74 -17.94 3.54
C ASP A 225 -10.80 -16.88 2.93
N LEU A 226 -10.68 -15.69 3.54
CA LEU A 226 -9.72 -14.68 3.11
C LEU A 226 -8.27 -15.21 3.16
N ALA A 227 -7.88 -15.88 4.24
CA ALA A 227 -6.55 -16.46 4.37
C ALA A 227 -6.31 -17.59 3.34
N SER A 228 -7.34 -18.39 3.05
CA SER A 228 -7.28 -19.44 2.02
C SER A 228 -7.09 -18.84 0.63
N ARG A 229 -7.84 -17.80 0.26
CA ARG A 229 -7.67 -17.08 -1.02
C ARG A 229 -6.28 -16.49 -1.13
N CYS A 230 -5.84 -15.76 -0.11
CA CYS A 230 -4.53 -15.12 -0.07
C CYS A 230 -3.39 -16.13 -0.19
N SER A 231 -3.50 -17.32 0.38
CA SER A 231 -2.49 -18.39 0.35
C SER A 231 -2.72 -19.43 -0.78
N PHE A 232 -3.67 -19.20 -1.69
CA PHE A 232 -4.06 -20.15 -2.75
C PHE A 232 -4.33 -21.56 -2.21
N GLY A 233 -5.26 -21.64 -1.23
CA GLY A 233 -5.60 -22.91 -0.60
C GLY A 233 -4.43 -23.51 0.19
N LYS A 234 -3.62 -22.69 0.87
CA LYS A 234 -2.42 -23.08 1.66
C LYS A 234 -1.24 -23.59 0.83
N THR A 235 -1.21 -23.30 -0.49
CA THR A 235 -0.17 -23.80 -1.38
C THR A 235 0.98 -22.82 -1.59
N ARG A 236 0.83 -21.55 -1.17
CA ARG A 236 1.88 -20.53 -1.25
C ARG A 236 2.07 -19.76 0.05
N THR A 237 3.23 -19.16 0.20
CA THR A 237 3.54 -18.10 1.17
C THR A 237 3.61 -16.74 0.50
N ILE A 238 3.48 -15.67 1.27
CA ILE A 238 3.65 -14.29 0.81
C ILE A 238 4.66 -13.55 1.69
N GLY A 239 5.16 -12.41 1.19
CA GLY A 239 6.09 -11.56 1.91
C GLY A 239 7.54 -12.02 1.85
N THR A 240 8.45 -11.06 1.99
CA THR A 240 9.91 -11.28 2.06
C THR A 240 10.51 -10.68 3.33
N PHE A 241 9.89 -9.64 3.90
CA PHE A 241 10.27 -9.08 5.20
C PHE A 241 10.08 -10.12 6.30
N ARG A 242 8.92 -10.75 6.32
CA ARG A 242 8.63 -11.98 7.04
C ARG A 242 7.84 -12.90 6.10
N VAL A 243 8.28 -14.13 5.96
CA VAL A 243 7.54 -15.14 5.18
C VAL A 243 6.28 -15.55 5.94
N LEU A 244 5.13 -15.30 5.32
CA LEU A 244 3.81 -15.52 5.88
C LEU A 244 3.16 -16.74 5.21
N ASP A 245 2.95 -17.78 5.99
CA ASP A 245 2.12 -18.93 5.66
C ASP A 245 0.63 -18.66 5.97
N TYR A 246 -0.23 -19.63 5.74
CA TYR A 246 -1.67 -19.52 5.98
C TYR A 246 -2.01 -19.08 7.42
N GLU A 247 -1.34 -19.65 8.43
CA GLU A 247 -1.65 -19.38 9.83
C GLU A 247 -1.27 -17.94 10.22
N LYS A 248 -0.15 -17.44 9.72
CA LYS A 248 0.27 -16.06 9.91
C LYS A 248 -0.63 -15.07 9.16
N ILE A 249 -1.03 -15.41 7.92
CA ILE A 249 -1.98 -14.63 7.14
C ILE A 249 -3.32 -14.52 7.89
N LEU A 250 -3.84 -15.63 8.41
CA LEU A 250 -5.06 -15.65 9.20
C LEU A 250 -4.94 -14.80 10.47
N ALA A 251 -3.81 -14.88 11.17
CA ALA A 251 -3.54 -14.05 12.35
C ALA A 251 -3.54 -12.55 12.01
N ILE A 252 -3.00 -12.15 10.84
CA ILE A 252 -3.03 -10.76 10.37
C ILE A 252 -4.48 -10.31 10.10
N TYR A 253 -5.30 -11.11 9.42
CA TYR A 253 -6.70 -10.78 9.19
C TYR A 253 -7.50 -10.67 10.49
N ARG A 254 -7.29 -11.58 11.47
CA ARG A 254 -7.91 -11.47 12.80
C ARG A 254 -7.57 -10.12 13.45
N ARG A 255 -6.28 -9.75 13.44
CA ARG A 255 -5.82 -8.46 13.99
C ARG A 255 -6.40 -7.26 13.25
N ALA A 256 -6.48 -7.31 11.93
CA ALA A 256 -7.10 -6.25 11.13
C ALA A 256 -8.62 -6.17 11.30
N ASN A 257 -9.27 -7.24 11.79
CA ASN A 257 -10.70 -7.32 12.04
C ASN A 257 -11.12 -6.81 13.45
N GLU A 258 -10.15 -6.75 14.38
CA GLU A 258 -10.38 -6.24 15.73
C GLU A 258 -10.72 -4.74 15.70
N ALA A 259 -11.66 -4.33 16.55
CA ALA A 259 -12.16 -2.95 16.63
C ALA A 259 -11.15 -1.97 17.26
#